data_8ae4148e2b6c797ce6541b13589cf545
#
_entry.id   8ae4148e2b6c797ce6541b13589cf545
#
_cell.length_a   1.000
_cell.length_b   1.000
_cell.length_c   1.000
_cell.angle_alpha   90.00
_cell.angle_beta   90.00
_cell.angle_gamma   90.00
#
_symmetry.space_group_name_H-M   'P 1'
#
loop_
_entity.id
_entity.type
_entity.pdbx_description
1 polymer ?
#
loop_
_entity_poly.entity_id
_entity_poly.type
_entity_poly.pdbx_seq_one_letter_code
_entity_poly.pdbx_strand_id
1 'polypeptide(L)'
;VILCKCGKQALHYLEHNEFPDLIIMDVDMPEMNGIETTMRANKLTGGRIPVLFVTAMCDAHTVMTCRRLHAAGYIVRPYKAIYIKSEVERIFSGWR
;
A
#
# COMPACT_ATOMS: atom_id res chain seq x y z
N VAL A 1 -3.40 -9.89 5.17
CA VAL A 1 -3.22 -8.42 5.22
C VAL A 1 -2.03 -8.09 6.10
N ILE A 2 -1.11 -7.31 5.57
CA ILE A 2 -0.04 -6.75 6.41
C ILE A 2 -0.13 -5.22 6.41
N LEU A 3 0.24 -4.63 7.56
CA LEU A 3 0.35 -3.19 7.71
C LEU A 3 1.83 -2.81 7.65
N CYS A 4 2.21 -2.06 6.63
CA CYS A 4 3.60 -1.67 6.42
C CYS A 4 3.87 -0.29 7.00
N LYS A 5 4.67 -0.24 8.05
CA LYS A 5 5.17 1.00 8.66
C LYS A 5 6.68 1.16 8.53
N CYS A 6 7.35 0.18 7.93
CA CYS A 6 8.77 0.23 7.65
C CYS A 6 9.04 -0.49 6.34
N GLY A 7 9.57 0.24 5.37
CA GLY A 7 9.80 -0.31 4.03
C GLY A 7 10.75 -1.50 4.01
N LYS A 8 11.84 -1.42 4.75
CA LYS A 8 12.82 -2.51 4.79
C LYS A 8 12.23 -3.79 5.36
N GLN A 9 11.44 -3.67 6.42
CA GLN A 9 10.79 -4.84 7.03
C GLN A 9 9.76 -5.46 6.08
N ALA A 10 9.01 -4.64 5.37
CA ALA A 10 8.03 -5.12 4.39
C ALA A 10 8.71 -5.90 3.27
N LEU A 11 9.80 -5.37 2.72
CA LEU A 11 10.54 -6.04 1.65
C LEU A 11 11.16 -7.34 2.13
N HIS A 12 11.72 -7.34 3.35
CA HIS A 12 12.26 -8.56 3.96
C HIS A 12 11.17 -9.63 4.11
N TYR A 13 9.99 -9.22 4.58
CA TYR A 13 8.86 -10.13 4.71
C TYR A 13 8.49 -10.77 3.37
N LEU A 14 8.40 -9.97 2.31
CA LEU A 14 8.03 -10.46 0.98
C LEU A 14 9.07 -11.41 0.39
N GLU A 15 10.33 -11.25 0.75
CA GLU A 15 11.40 -12.14 0.28
C GLU A 15 11.42 -13.49 0.98
N HIS A 16 10.88 -13.58 2.20
CA HIS A 16 11.03 -14.75 3.06
C HIS A 16 9.73 -15.45 3.46
N ASN A 17 8.59 -14.93 3.04
CA ASN A 17 7.29 -15.46 3.45
C ASN A 17 6.34 -15.56 2.25
N GLU A 18 5.20 -16.22 2.44
CA GLU A 18 4.14 -16.23 1.46
C GLU A 18 3.61 -14.82 1.27
N PHE A 19 3.16 -14.50 0.05
CA PHE A 19 2.65 -13.18 -0.24
C PHE A 19 1.32 -12.95 0.49
N PRO A 20 1.15 -11.78 1.12
CA PRO A 20 -0.12 -11.41 1.72
C PRO A 20 -1.18 -11.12 0.65
N ASP A 21 -2.44 -11.14 1.05
CA ASP A 21 -3.54 -10.81 0.15
C ASP A 21 -3.71 -9.32 -0.06
N LEU A 22 -3.16 -8.49 0.82
CA LEU A 22 -3.26 -7.04 0.77
C LEU A 22 -2.15 -6.43 1.62
N ILE A 23 -1.56 -5.36 1.12
CA ILE A 23 -0.64 -4.53 1.90
C ILE A 23 -1.30 -3.17 2.15
N ILE A 24 -1.39 -2.78 3.41
CA ILE A 24 -1.76 -1.42 3.78
C ILE A 24 -0.46 -0.64 3.99
N MET A 25 -0.20 0.30 3.09
CA MET A 25 1.09 0.96 2.98
C MET A 25 1.00 2.42 3.44
N ASP A 26 1.74 2.76 4.48
CA ASP A 26 1.91 4.14 4.88
C ASP A 26 2.88 4.83 3.91
N VAL A 27 2.49 5.95 3.35
CA VAL A 27 3.38 6.73 2.46
C VAL A 27 4.45 7.44 3.26
N ASP A 28 4.10 7.93 4.45
CA ASP A 28 4.97 8.76 5.28
C ASP A 28 5.83 7.89 6.21
N MET A 29 6.81 7.20 5.66
CA MET A 29 7.70 6.36 6.45
C MET A 29 9.11 6.92 6.49
N PRO A 30 9.85 6.71 7.60
CA PRO A 30 11.25 7.12 7.65
C PRO A 30 12.11 6.28 6.68
N GLU A 31 13.22 6.85 6.24
CA GLU A 31 14.21 6.27 5.35
C GLU A 31 13.68 5.99 3.94
N MET A 32 12.79 5.02 3.81
CA MET A 32 12.19 4.63 2.53
C MET A 32 10.68 4.84 2.62
N ASN A 33 10.12 5.77 1.83
CA ASN A 33 8.69 6.03 1.86
C ASN A 33 7.87 4.90 1.22
N GLY A 34 6.54 4.95 1.39
CA GLY A 34 5.66 3.89 0.91
C GLY A 34 5.63 3.76 -0.61
N ILE A 35 5.84 4.84 -1.34
CA ILE A 35 5.88 4.81 -2.81
C ILE A 35 7.10 4.02 -3.28
N GLU A 36 8.27 4.33 -2.75
CA GLU A 36 9.50 3.60 -3.09
C GLU A 36 9.41 2.14 -2.68
N THR A 37 8.89 1.88 -1.48
CA THR A 37 8.68 0.51 -1.00
C THR A 37 7.77 -0.27 -1.94
N THR A 38 6.68 0.35 -2.40
CA THR A 38 5.74 -0.29 -3.33
C THR A 38 6.41 -0.58 -4.68
N MET A 39 7.22 0.33 -5.19
CA MET A 39 7.95 0.08 -6.43
C MET A 39 8.84 -1.16 -6.32
N ARG A 40 9.57 -1.28 -5.22
CA ARG A 40 10.43 -2.44 -4.97
C ARG A 40 9.63 -3.72 -4.72
N ALA A 41 8.53 -3.61 -3.97
CA ALA A 41 7.64 -4.75 -3.74
C ALA A 41 7.04 -5.27 -5.05
N ASN A 42 6.64 -4.39 -5.95
CA ASN A 42 6.10 -4.79 -7.25
C ASN A 42 7.13 -5.53 -8.10
N LYS A 43 8.40 -5.19 -7.98
CA LYS A 43 9.45 -5.96 -8.66
C LYS A 43 9.60 -7.36 -8.09
N LEU A 44 9.42 -7.54 -6.79
CA LEU A 44 9.51 -8.86 -6.15
C LEU A 44 8.29 -9.72 -6.44
N THR A 45 7.11 -9.12 -6.54
CA THR A 45 5.84 -9.85 -6.59
C THR A 45 5.19 -9.86 -7.97
N GLY A 46 5.72 -9.08 -8.91
CA GLY A 46 5.09 -8.91 -10.22
C GLY A 46 3.81 -8.07 -10.18
N GLY A 47 3.64 -7.27 -9.14
CA GLY A 47 2.47 -6.40 -8.97
C GLY A 47 1.19 -7.16 -8.64
N ARG A 48 1.30 -8.39 -8.15
CA ARG A 48 0.13 -9.24 -7.87
C ARG A 48 -0.55 -8.94 -6.56
N ILE A 49 0.10 -8.21 -5.66
CA ILE A 49 -0.46 -7.90 -4.34
C ILE A 49 -1.07 -6.51 -4.39
N PRO A 50 -2.37 -6.36 -4.08
CA PRO A 50 -2.99 -5.04 -4.01
C PRO A 50 -2.39 -4.22 -2.87
N VAL A 51 -2.21 -2.93 -3.10
CA VAL A 51 -1.66 -2.00 -2.11
C VAL A 51 -2.69 -0.89 -1.84
N LEU A 52 -3.06 -0.75 -0.59
CA LEU A 52 -3.91 0.35 -0.11
C LEU A 52 -3.00 1.37 0.57
N PHE A 53 -2.86 2.54 -0.05
CA PHE A 53 -2.03 3.59 0.53
C PHE A 53 -2.79 4.37 1.61
N VAL A 54 -2.09 4.70 2.69
CA VAL A 54 -2.59 5.55 3.76
C VAL A 54 -1.60 6.69 3.95
N THR A 55 -2.05 7.93 3.95
CA THR A 55 -1.15 9.08 4.04
C THR A 55 -1.87 10.33 4.55
N ALA A 56 -1.11 11.23 5.17
CA ALA A 56 -1.59 12.58 5.46
C ALA A 56 -1.50 13.50 4.22
N MET A 57 -0.79 13.06 3.18
CA MET A 57 -0.58 13.83 1.96
C MET A 57 -1.72 13.61 0.97
N CYS A 58 -2.39 14.69 0.57
CA CYS A 58 -3.49 14.63 -0.40
C CYS A 58 -3.23 15.49 -1.63
N ASP A 59 -1.98 15.87 -1.88
CA ASP A 59 -1.63 16.67 -3.06
C ASP A 59 -1.75 15.84 -4.34
N ALA A 60 -2.00 16.53 -5.46
CA ALA A 60 -2.20 15.89 -6.74
C ALA A 60 -1.01 15.03 -7.17
N HIS A 61 0.21 15.46 -6.88
CA HIS A 61 1.42 14.71 -7.25
C HIS A 61 1.46 13.34 -6.57
N THR A 62 1.22 13.30 -5.27
CA THR A 62 1.22 12.05 -4.50
C THR A 62 0.12 11.11 -4.99
N VAL A 63 -1.09 11.64 -5.18
CA VAL A 63 -2.23 10.84 -5.66
C VAL A 63 -1.94 10.26 -7.04
N MET A 64 -1.40 11.05 -7.96
CA MET A 64 -1.08 10.58 -9.30
C MET A 64 0.03 9.53 -9.30
N THR A 65 1.03 9.69 -8.43
CA THR A 65 2.11 8.73 -8.29
C THR A 65 1.57 7.39 -7.80
N CYS A 66 0.69 7.40 -6.81
CA CYS A 66 0.03 6.18 -6.34
C CYS A 66 -0.77 5.51 -7.45
N ARG A 67 -1.49 6.27 -8.26
CA ARG A 67 -2.22 5.74 -9.41
C ARG A 67 -1.32 5.08 -10.44
N ARG A 68 -0.15 5.66 -10.70
CA ARG A 68 0.83 5.08 -11.63
C ARG A 68 1.36 3.75 -11.14
N LEU A 69 1.38 3.53 -9.85
CA LEU A 69 1.76 2.26 -9.25
C LEU A 69 0.61 1.25 -9.17
N HIS A 70 -0.54 1.59 -9.78
CA HIS A 70 -1.74 0.76 -9.76
C HIS A 70 -2.23 0.48 -8.35
N ALA A 71 -2.29 1.54 -7.52
CA ALA A 71 -2.81 1.43 -6.16
C ALA A 71 -4.24 0.88 -6.19
N ALA A 72 -4.53 -0.06 -5.30
CA ALA A 72 -5.87 -0.60 -5.15
C ALA A 72 -6.79 0.40 -4.43
N GLY A 73 -6.22 1.29 -3.62
CA GLY A 73 -6.96 2.32 -2.93
C GLY A 73 -6.04 3.35 -2.30
N TYR A 74 -6.65 4.39 -1.76
CA TYR A 74 -5.94 5.52 -1.19
C TYR A 74 -6.81 6.15 -0.09
N ILE A 75 -6.27 6.24 1.11
CA ILE A 75 -6.99 6.83 2.26
C ILE A 75 -6.14 7.95 2.85
N VAL A 76 -6.76 9.11 3.05
CA VAL A 76 -6.10 10.28 3.64
C VAL A 76 -6.40 10.34 5.13
N ARG A 77 -5.37 10.56 5.95
CA ARG A 77 -5.53 10.78 7.39
C ARG A 77 -6.02 12.20 7.67
N PRO A 78 -6.78 12.41 8.75
CA PRO A 78 -7.33 11.39 9.65
C PRO A 78 -8.50 10.65 9.01
N TYR A 79 -8.69 9.38 9.38
CA TYR A 79 -9.78 8.55 8.85
C TYR A 79 -10.46 7.79 9.98
N LYS A 80 -11.71 7.37 9.74
CA LYS A 80 -12.42 6.47 10.65
C LYS A 80 -12.16 5.03 10.26
N ALA A 81 -12.16 4.13 11.25
CA ALA A 81 -11.92 2.70 11.00
C ALA A 81 -12.85 2.11 9.95
N ILE A 82 -14.10 2.60 9.86
CA ILE A 82 -15.06 2.10 8.88
C ILE A 82 -14.61 2.37 7.45
N TYR A 83 -13.85 3.43 7.19
CA TYR A 83 -13.37 3.70 5.84
C TYR A 83 -12.31 2.69 5.42
N ILE A 84 -11.42 2.29 6.33
CA ILE A 84 -10.45 1.22 6.06
C ILE A 84 -11.19 -0.07 5.75
N LYS A 85 -12.16 -0.43 6.58
CA LYS A 85 -12.96 -1.65 6.39
C LYS A 85 -13.65 -1.66 5.04
N SER A 86 -14.31 -0.55 4.67
CA SER A 86 -14.99 -0.43 3.38
C SER A 86 -14.03 -0.61 2.20
N GLU A 87 -12.85 0.01 2.28
CA GLU A 87 -11.87 -0.09 1.21
C GLU A 87 -11.30 -1.50 1.10
N VAL A 88 -11.03 -2.17 2.22
CA VAL A 88 -10.54 -3.55 2.21
C VAL A 88 -11.59 -4.48 1.57
N GLU A 89 -12.86 -4.33 1.94
CA GLU A 89 -13.94 -5.12 1.37
C GLU A 89 -14.09 -4.88 -0.14
N ARG A 90 -14.00 -3.63 -0.57
CA ARG A 90 -14.06 -3.27 -2.00
C ARG A 90 -12.90 -3.90 -2.78
N ILE A 91 -11.70 -3.85 -2.24
CA ILE A 91 -10.51 -4.40 -2.87
C ILE A 91 -10.63 -5.91 -3.02
N PHE A 92 -11.03 -6.61 -1.97
CA PHE A 92 -11.18 -8.05 -2.03
C PHE A 92 -12.31 -8.52 -2.95
N SER A 93 -13.29 -7.66 -3.20
CA SER A 93 -14.38 -7.98 -4.13
C SER A 93 -14.01 -7.79 -5.60
N GLY A 94 -13.09 -6.88 -5.92
CA GLY A 94 -12.87 -6.45 -7.29
C GLY A 94 -11.43 -6.34 -7.76
N TRP A 95 -10.44 -6.65 -6.94
CA TRP A 95 -9.05 -6.54 -7.35
C TRP A 95 -8.69 -7.57 -8.41
N ARG A 96 -7.97 -7.09 -9.42
CA ARG A 96 -7.36 -7.94 -10.44
C ARG A 96 -6.02 -7.41 -10.84
#